data_258b14d06425217035d439e0a9ee2e8b
#
_entry.id   258b14d06425217035d439e0a9ee2e8b
#
_cell.length_a   1.000
_cell.length_b   1.000
_cell.length_c   1.000
_cell.angle_alpha   90.00
_cell.angle_beta   90.00
_cell.angle_gamma   90.00
#
_symmetry.space_group_name_H-M   'P 1'
#
loop_
_entity.id
_entity.type
_entity.pdbx_description
1 polymer ?
#
loop_
_entity_poly.entity_id
_entity_poly.type
_entity_poly.pdbx_seq_one_letter_code
_entity_poly.pdbx_strand_id
1 'polypeptide(L)'
;MKPQLLKVSTNLVQSFNARRDTRPNVNGHWHYHPEVELIYLKQGSGTQFVGDHISHFSDGDVVLVGANLPHYWQFDEQYENDEASADVSVVHFTEDFWGPQFLSLPENKDIKNLLNRARRGLQPIGASVPKIGEMVEQITRAEGSRKIILLMEVLMAIAAAEETKVLASLGFQHNFQESEKDRINAIYNYSIENFKKKITLEEIASVANISPNSFCKFFKSRSKKTYSRFINEIRVGSACKLLINNQMNVKEICYESGFYNFASFHKYFKEITGKSPLSYQKCYVKK
;
A
#
# COMPACT_ATOMS: atom_id res chain seq x y z
N MET A 1 15.36 -1.81 -7.63
CA MET A 1 15.64 -2.49 -6.34
C MET A 1 14.70 -3.68 -6.20
N LYS A 2 15.18 -4.82 -5.67
CA LYS A 2 14.32 -5.92 -5.22
C LYS A 2 13.44 -5.41 -4.09
N PRO A 3 12.16 -5.88 -3.87
CA PRO A 3 11.57 -5.70 -2.57
C PRO A 3 12.55 -6.35 -1.61
N GLN A 4 13.10 -5.53 -0.77
CA GLN A 4 14.07 -5.99 0.21
C GLN A 4 13.29 -6.75 1.27
N LEU A 5 13.78 -7.93 1.63
CA LEU A 5 13.34 -8.56 2.86
C LEU A 5 13.71 -7.61 3.99
N LEU A 6 12.72 -6.89 4.49
CA LEU A 6 12.91 -6.03 5.64
C LEU A 6 13.00 -6.91 6.88
N LYS A 7 14.14 -6.93 7.54
CA LYS A 7 14.21 -7.46 8.89
C LYS A 7 13.52 -6.47 9.83
N VAL A 8 12.29 -6.77 10.19
CA VAL A 8 11.64 -6.06 11.30
C VAL A 8 12.48 -6.33 12.55
N SER A 9 13.01 -5.27 13.17
CA SER A 9 13.79 -5.41 14.40
C SER A 9 12.89 -5.92 15.52
N THR A 10 12.93 -7.21 15.79
CA THR A 10 12.31 -7.79 16.98
C THR A 10 13.23 -7.53 18.17
N ASN A 11 12.74 -6.77 19.14
CA ASN A 11 13.39 -6.69 20.42
C ASN A 11 13.25 -8.07 21.10
N LEU A 12 14.35 -8.66 21.57
CA LEU A 12 14.37 -9.99 22.23
C LEU A 12 13.41 -10.12 23.42
N VAL A 13 12.87 -8.99 23.89
CA VAL A 13 11.96 -8.91 25.06
C VAL A 13 10.48 -8.79 24.65
N GLN A 14 10.18 -8.64 23.35
CA GLN A 14 8.82 -8.42 22.87
C GLN A 14 8.42 -9.46 21.83
N SER A 15 7.20 -10.01 21.97
CA SER A 15 6.65 -11.00 21.04
C SER A 15 6.22 -10.40 19.69
N PHE A 16 6.02 -9.08 19.63
CA PHE A 16 5.73 -8.33 18.41
C PHE A 16 6.19 -6.85 18.56
N ASN A 17 6.38 -6.16 17.46
CA ASN A 17 6.83 -4.77 17.44
C ASN A 17 5.65 -3.81 17.25
N ALA A 18 5.62 -2.72 18.02
CA ALA A 18 4.73 -1.60 17.79
C ALA A 18 5.49 -0.31 18.04
N ARG A 19 5.46 0.59 17.04
CA ARG A 19 6.20 1.86 17.06
C ARG A 19 5.35 2.99 16.50
N ARG A 20 5.75 4.19 16.83
CA ARG A 20 5.23 5.44 16.24
C ARG A 20 6.36 6.11 15.50
N ASP A 21 6.16 6.41 14.25
CA ASP A 21 7.12 7.03 13.36
C ASP A 21 6.64 8.44 13.01
N THR A 22 7.49 9.44 13.25
CA THR A 22 7.21 10.85 12.89
C THR A 22 7.95 11.30 11.62
N ARG A 23 8.80 10.41 11.07
CA ARG A 23 9.54 10.64 9.82
C ARG A 23 9.06 9.65 8.76
N PRO A 24 8.56 10.12 7.63
CA PRO A 24 7.88 9.26 6.64
C PRO A 24 8.77 8.26 5.91
N ASN A 25 10.10 8.39 5.97
CA ASN A 25 11.03 7.59 5.16
C ASN A 25 11.69 6.43 5.88
N VAL A 26 11.12 5.93 6.99
CA VAL A 26 11.73 4.86 7.78
C VAL A 26 11.91 3.57 6.97
N ASN A 27 11.08 3.32 5.94
CA ASN A 27 11.16 2.17 5.05
C ASN A 27 10.98 2.58 3.57
N GLY A 28 11.71 3.57 3.11
CA GLY A 28 11.58 4.21 1.80
C GLY A 28 11.73 3.34 0.54
N HIS A 29 11.44 2.05 0.62
CA HIS A 29 11.59 1.08 -0.46
C HIS A 29 10.44 0.10 -0.53
N TRP A 30 10.13 -0.35 -1.72
CA TRP A 30 9.28 -1.50 -1.99
C TRP A 30 9.84 -2.73 -1.27
N HIS A 31 9.12 -3.24 -0.27
CA HIS A 31 9.60 -4.30 0.61
C HIS A 31 8.50 -5.32 0.95
N TYR A 32 8.90 -6.42 1.53
CA TYR A 32 8.03 -7.41 2.15
C TYR A 32 8.73 -7.99 3.38
N HIS A 33 7.96 -8.55 4.29
CA HIS A 33 8.44 -9.23 5.50
C HIS A 33 7.45 -10.32 5.92
N PRO A 34 7.88 -11.32 6.72
CA PRO A 34 7.02 -12.43 7.14
C PRO A 34 5.96 -12.02 8.16
N GLU A 35 6.09 -10.86 8.78
CA GLU A 35 5.11 -10.33 9.72
C GLU A 35 3.88 -9.78 8.98
N VAL A 36 2.76 -9.79 9.66
CA VAL A 36 1.58 -8.98 9.35
C VAL A 36 1.88 -7.55 9.79
N GLU A 37 1.59 -6.56 8.95
CA GLU A 37 1.72 -5.15 9.29
C GLU A 37 0.34 -4.51 9.42
N LEU A 38 0.10 -3.86 10.55
CA LEU A 38 -1.04 -2.98 10.75
C LEU A 38 -0.51 -1.56 10.87
N ILE A 39 -0.89 -0.71 9.92
CA ILE A 39 -0.48 0.69 9.85
C ILE A 39 -1.67 1.62 10.03
N TYR A 40 -1.51 2.64 10.85
CA TYR A 40 -2.43 3.76 11.01
C TYR A 40 -1.71 5.06 10.65
N LEU A 41 -2.19 5.70 9.61
CA LEU A 41 -1.68 6.97 9.08
C LEU A 41 -2.45 8.12 9.75
N LYS A 42 -2.10 8.43 11.00
CA LYS A 42 -2.78 9.46 11.78
C LYS A 42 -2.66 10.83 11.12
N GLN A 43 -1.47 11.14 10.59
CA GLN A 43 -1.17 12.33 9.82
C GLN A 43 -0.18 11.97 8.73
N GLY A 44 -0.53 12.27 7.49
CA GLY A 44 0.30 12.05 6.32
C GLY A 44 -0.51 11.74 5.08
N SER A 45 0.01 12.13 3.94
CA SER A 45 -0.59 11.83 2.64
C SER A 45 0.46 11.34 1.66
N GLY A 46 0.01 10.59 0.67
CA GLY A 46 0.93 10.03 -0.29
C GLY A 46 0.31 8.96 -1.20
N THR A 47 1.16 8.13 -1.80
CA THR A 47 0.75 6.98 -2.60
C THR A 47 1.10 5.69 -1.88
N GLN A 48 0.11 4.84 -1.68
CA GLN A 48 0.33 3.47 -1.20
C GLN A 48 0.38 2.49 -2.36
N PHE A 49 1.32 1.57 -2.25
CA PHE A 49 1.50 0.43 -3.13
C PHE A 49 1.35 -0.83 -2.28
N VAL A 50 0.34 -1.64 -2.55
CA VAL A 50 0.08 -2.90 -1.82
C VAL A 50 -0.20 -3.99 -2.83
N GLY A 51 0.74 -4.91 -3.00
CA GLY A 51 0.68 -5.87 -4.08
C GLY A 51 0.64 -5.17 -5.45
N ASP A 52 -0.38 -5.45 -6.24
CA ASP A 52 -0.61 -4.78 -7.53
C ASP A 52 -1.60 -3.60 -7.44
N HIS A 53 -1.97 -3.19 -6.22
CA HIS A 53 -2.84 -2.04 -5.97
C HIS A 53 -2.04 -0.77 -5.76
N ILE A 54 -2.49 0.31 -6.39
CA ILE A 54 -1.91 1.65 -6.24
C ILE A 54 -3.06 2.62 -5.98
N SER A 55 -2.98 3.34 -4.88
CA SER A 55 -3.96 4.37 -4.54
C SER A 55 -3.34 5.46 -3.67
N HIS A 56 -4.02 6.57 -3.58
CA HIS A 56 -3.70 7.62 -2.61
C HIS A 56 -4.08 7.17 -1.20
N PHE A 57 -3.27 7.54 -0.20
CA PHE A 57 -3.62 7.48 1.22
C PHE A 57 -3.64 8.88 1.83
N SER A 58 -4.39 9.03 2.89
CA SER A 58 -4.58 10.31 3.60
C SER A 58 -4.67 10.11 5.10
N ASP A 59 -4.72 11.24 5.82
CA ASP A 59 -4.92 11.27 7.26
C ASP A 59 -6.10 10.37 7.68
N GLY A 60 -5.86 9.56 8.70
CA GLY A 60 -6.86 8.67 9.28
C GLY A 60 -6.94 7.29 8.65
N ASP A 61 -6.24 7.02 7.54
CA ASP A 61 -6.26 5.70 6.90
C ASP A 61 -5.65 4.61 7.79
N VAL A 62 -6.32 3.45 7.80
CA VAL A 62 -5.81 2.22 8.44
C VAL A 62 -5.68 1.14 7.38
N VAL A 63 -4.54 0.44 7.35
CA VAL A 63 -4.32 -0.66 6.42
C VAL A 63 -3.73 -1.86 7.15
N LEU A 64 -4.27 -3.05 6.89
CA LEU A 64 -3.76 -4.33 7.37
C LEU A 64 -3.13 -5.08 6.18
N VAL A 65 -1.82 -5.26 6.22
CA VAL A 65 -1.03 -5.96 5.20
C VAL A 65 -0.64 -7.32 5.72
N GLY A 66 -1.04 -8.38 5.04
CA GLY A 66 -0.71 -9.76 5.44
C GLY A 66 0.74 -10.13 5.18
N ALA A 67 1.18 -11.20 5.82
CA ALA A 67 2.53 -11.73 5.73
C ALA A 67 3.01 -11.88 4.27
N ASN A 68 4.23 -11.45 4.00
CA ASN A 68 4.92 -11.54 2.72
C ASN A 68 4.21 -10.81 1.55
N LEU A 69 3.23 -9.96 1.78
CA LEU A 69 2.64 -9.11 0.75
C LEU A 69 3.55 -7.90 0.50
N PRO A 70 4.11 -7.70 -0.71
CA PRO A 70 4.92 -6.54 -1.00
C PRO A 70 4.13 -5.25 -0.87
N HIS A 71 4.72 -4.26 -0.24
CA HIS A 71 4.08 -2.97 0.00
C HIS A 71 5.10 -1.84 0.13
N TYR A 72 4.60 -0.60 0.00
CA TYR A 72 5.38 0.62 0.12
C TYR A 72 4.46 1.83 0.27
N TRP A 73 4.79 2.74 1.18
CA TRP A 73 4.16 4.06 1.34
C TRP A 73 5.13 5.13 0.88
N GLN A 74 4.79 5.80 -0.22
CA GLN A 74 5.50 6.97 -0.70
C GLN A 74 4.78 8.20 -0.21
N PHE A 75 5.35 8.88 0.76
CA PHE A 75 4.83 10.14 1.27
C PHE A 75 5.02 11.28 0.26
N ASP A 76 4.24 12.34 0.40
CA ASP A 76 4.37 13.53 -0.43
C ASP A 76 5.63 14.33 -0.05
N GLU A 77 6.17 15.11 -1.00
CA GLU A 77 7.45 15.83 -0.87
C GLU A 77 7.55 16.72 0.38
N GLN A 78 6.42 17.30 0.82
CA GLN A 78 6.37 18.11 2.04
C GLN A 78 6.80 17.37 3.31
N TYR A 79 6.61 16.03 3.33
CA TYR A 79 7.06 15.19 4.44
C TYR A 79 8.50 14.70 4.27
N GLU A 80 9.03 14.74 3.04
CA GLU A 80 10.42 14.37 2.75
C GLU A 80 11.40 15.52 3.07
N ASN A 81 10.94 16.76 2.91
CA ASN A 81 11.73 17.97 3.09
C ASN A 81 11.61 18.58 4.51
N ASP A 82 11.08 17.84 5.47
CA ASP A 82 10.81 18.32 6.86
C ASP A 82 9.90 19.58 6.94
N GLU A 83 9.17 19.91 5.86
CA GLU A 83 8.20 21.01 5.84
C GLU A 83 6.90 20.66 6.60
N ALA A 84 6.61 19.36 6.70
CA ALA A 84 5.50 18.83 7.48
C ALA A 84 5.92 17.56 8.23
N SER A 85 5.34 17.34 9.41
CA SER A 85 5.57 16.11 10.17
C SER A 85 4.47 15.09 9.88
N ALA A 86 4.86 13.84 9.63
CA ALA A 86 3.93 12.73 9.62
C ALA A 86 3.74 12.17 11.04
N ASP A 87 2.64 11.43 11.26
CA ASP A 87 2.39 10.70 12.48
C ASP A 87 1.79 9.33 12.13
N VAL A 88 2.59 8.29 12.24
CA VAL A 88 2.26 6.96 11.78
C VAL A 88 2.48 5.95 12.90
N SER A 89 1.47 5.15 13.19
CA SER A 89 1.58 4.03 14.12
C SER A 89 1.66 2.73 13.33
N VAL A 90 2.68 1.91 13.60
CA VAL A 90 2.94 0.66 12.90
C VAL A 90 3.07 -0.49 13.90
N VAL A 91 2.34 -1.57 13.65
CA VAL A 91 2.40 -2.80 14.43
C VAL A 91 2.78 -3.96 13.51
N HIS A 92 3.87 -4.68 13.84
CA HIS A 92 4.32 -5.87 13.16
C HIS A 92 4.21 -7.07 14.07
N PHE A 93 3.55 -8.13 13.62
CA PHE A 93 3.43 -9.39 14.38
C PHE A 93 3.41 -10.59 13.43
N THR A 94 3.91 -11.74 13.87
CA THR A 94 3.74 -13.01 13.13
C THR A 94 2.40 -13.65 13.48
N GLU A 95 1.83 -14.42 12.54
CA GLU A 95 0.53 -15.08 12.76
C GLU A 95 0.57 -16.10 13.91
N ASP A 96 1.74 -16.50 14.35
CA ASP A 96 1.99 -17.52 15.38
C ASP A 96 2.62 -17.00 16.69
N PHE A 97 2.78 -15.68 16.85
CA PHE A 97 3.44 -15.11 18.04
C PHE A 97 2.73 -15.47 19.37
N TRP A 98 1.44 -15.72 19.34
CA TRP A 98 0.62 -16.21 20.46
C TRP A 98 0.56 -17.73 20.58
N GLY A 99 1.39 -18.43 19.83
CA GLY A 99 1.46 -19.88 19.76
C GLY A 99 0.72 -20.46 18.55
N PRO A 100 1.23 -21.59 18.00
CA PRO A 100 0.79 -22.10 16.69
C PRO A 100 -0.67 -22.57 16.67
N GLN A 101 -1.26 -22.86 17.83
CA GLN A 101 -2.63 -23.34 17.91
C GLN A 101 -3.66 -22.26 18.20
N PHE A 102 -3.24 -21.08 18.60
CA PHE A 102 -4.14 -20.00 19.03
C PHE A 102 -5.19 -19.63 17.97
N LEU A 103 -4.78 -19.41 16.74
CA LEU A 103 -5.68 -19.10 15.64
C LEU A 103 -6.55 -20.29 15.17
N SER A 104 -6.35 -21.49 15.75
CA SER A 104 -7.15 -22.69 15.48
C SER A 104 -8.29 -22.84 16.46
N LEU A 105 -8.33 -22.06 17.53
CA LEU A 105 -9.44 -22.04 18.48
C LEU A 105 -10.71 -21.55 17.79
N PRO A 106 -11.88 -22.16 18.06
CA PRO A 106 -13.16 -21.76 17.45
C PRO A 106 -13.49 -20.27 17.63
N GLU A 107 -13.15 -19.71 18.79
CA GLU A 107 -13.38 -18.32 19.15
C GLU A 107 -12.58 -17.34 18.27
N ASN A 108 -11.47 -17.77 17.70
CA ASN A 108 -10.58 -16.95 16.87
C ASN A 108 -10.85 -17.09 15.37
N LYS A 109 -11.97 -17.74 14.99
CA LYS A 109 -12.35 -17.98 13.57
C LYS A 109 -12.36 -16.67 12.74
N ASP A 110 -12.91 -15.60 13.30
CA ASP A 110 -13.05 -14.33 12.59
C ASP A 110 -11.69 -13.64 12.40
N ILE A 111 -10.81 -13.69 13.40
CA ILE A 111 -9.43 -13.19 13.29
C ILE A 111 -8.65 -13.99 12.26
N LYS A 112 -8.76 -15.32 12.28
CA LYS A 112 -8.12 -16.18 11.27
C LYS A 112 -8.59 -15.85 9.85
N ASN A 113 -9.89 -15.64 9.67
CA ASN A 113 -10.46 -15.24 8.39
C ASN A 113 -9.98 -13.85 7.96
N LEU A 114 -9.89 -12.89 8.91
CA LEU A 114 -9.34 -11.58 8.66
C LEU A 114 -7.89 -11.66 8.16
N LEU A 115 -7.02 -12.39 8.85
CA LEU A 115 -5.61 -12.56 8.47
C LEU A 115 -5.45 -13.25 7.11
N ASN A 116 -6.27 -14.24 6.80
CA ASN A 116 -6.31 -14.85 5.47
C ASN A 116 -6.69 -13.84 4.37
N ARG A 117 -7.66 -12.97 4.62
CA ARG A 117 -8.04 -11.89 3.70
C ARG A 117 -6.94 -10.82 3.59
N ALA A 118 -6.25 -10.54 4.70
CA ALA A 118 -5.18 -9.56 4.78
C ALA A 118 -3.96 -9.90 3.90
N ARG A 119 -3.82 -11.17 3.46
CA ARG A 119 -2.82 -11.57 2.45
C ARG A 119 -2.96 -10.83 1.12
N ARG A 120 -4.04 -10.09 0.94
CA ARG A 120 -4.29 -9.22 -0.21
C ARG A 120 -4.34 -7.74 0.17
N GLY A 121 -3.95 -7.39 1.40
CA GLY A 121 -4.10 -6.05 1.95
C GLY A 121 -5.58 -5.68 2.17
N LEU A 122 -5.90 -5.19 3.34
CA LEU A 122 -7.24 -4.76 3.71
C LEU A 122 -7.21 -3.32 4.21
N GLN A 123 -8.16 -2.52 3.73
CA GLN A 123 -8.37 -1.16 4.19
C GLN A 123 -9.82 -1.04 4.69
N PRO A 124 -10.05 -0.94 6.01
CA PRO A 124 -11.36 -0.62 6.56
C PRO A 124 -11.84 0.74 6.05
N ILE A 125 -13.15 0.87 5.82
CA ILE A 125 -13.78 2.10 5.34
C ILE A 125 -14.99 2.41 6.23
N GLY A 126 -15.36 3.69 6.32
CA GLY A 126 -16.57 4.12 7.00
C GLY A 126 -16.37 4.54 8.45
N ALA A 127 -17.46 4.57 9.22
CA ALA A 127 -17.52 5.22 10.52
C ALA A 127 -16.68 4.58 11.63
N SER A 128 -16.30 3.30 11.46
CA SER A 128 -15.46 2.58 12.43
C SER A 128 -13.97 2.93 12.36
N VAL A 129 -13.48 3.50 11.24
CA VAL A 129 -12.05 3.74 10.98
C VAL A 129 -11.38 4.63 12.02
N PRO A 130 -11.96 5.78 12.46
CA PRO A 130 -11.32 6.61 13.47
C PRO A 130 -11.06 5.85 14.78
N LYS A 131 -12.06 5.07 15.24
CA LYS A 131 -11.92 4.26 16.45
C LYS A 131 -10.85 3.18 16.31
N ILE A 132 -10.79 2.51 15.15
CA ILE A 132 -9.75 1.52 14.85
C ILE A 132 -8.36 2.19 14.90
N GLY A 133 -8.20 3.36 14.30
CA GLY A 133 -6.95 4.12 14.32
C GLY A 133 -6.50 4.47 15.75
N GLU A 134 -7.41 4.95 16.59
CA GLU A 134 -7.14 5.23 18.01
C GLU A 134 -6.67 3.97 18.77
N MET A 135 -7.27 2.81 18.49
CA MET A 135 -6.86 1.53 19.09
C MET A 135 -5.46 1.14 18.66
N VAL A 136 -5.10 1.34 17.38
CA VAL A 136 -3.72 1.10 16.89
C VAL A 136 -2.73 2.02 17.60
N GLU A 137 -3.05 3.29 17.78
CA GLU A 137 -2.20 4.23 18.52
C GLU A 137 -2.03 3.80 19.99
N GLN A 138 -3.08 3.29 20.64
CA GLN A 138 -2.99 2.79 22.01
C GLN A 138 -2.01 1.62 22.15
N ILE A 139 -1.89 0.74 21.14
CA ILE A 139 -0.93 -0.37 21.15
C ILE A 139 0.51 0.15 21.24
N THR A 140 0.84 1.26 20.57
CA THR A 140 2.19 1.82 20.58
C THR A 140 2.61 2.37 21.95
N ARG A 141 1.63 2.72 22.79
CA ARG A 141 1.84 3.28 24.14
C ARG A 141 1.69 2.25 25.26
N ALA A 142 1.11 1.09 24.94
CA ALA A 142 0.83 0.06 25.94
C ALA A 142 2.06 -0.78 26.27
N GLU A 143 2.07 -1.37 27.47
CA GLU A 143 3.10 -2.27 27.97
C GLU A 143 2.53 -3.61 28.43
N GLY A 144 3.39 -4.62 28.53
CA GLY A 144 3.03 -5.93 29.03
C GLY A 144 1.85 -6.59 28.31
N SER A 145 1.06 -7.37 29.02
CA SER A 145 -0.08 -8.11 28.47
C SER A 145 -1.18 -7.22 27.88
N ARG A 146 -1.28 -5.95 28.32
CA ARG A 146 -2.25 -5.00 27.76
C ARG A 146 -2.02 -4.77 26.28
N LYS A 147 -0.76 -4.78 25.82
CA LYS A 147 -0.38 -4.65 24.41
C LYS A 147 -0.97 -5.78 23.55
N ILE A 148 -0.94 -7.03 24.06
CA ILE A 148 -1.51 -8.21 23.39
C ILE A 148 -3.04 -8.10 23.32
N ILE A 149 -3.68 -7.70 24.42
CA ILE A 149 -5.14 -7.53 24.48
C ILE A 149 -5.60 -6.48 23.45
N LEU A 150 -4.94 -5.34 23.39
CA LEU A 150 -5.26 -4.28 22.44
C LEU A 150 -5.08 -4.75 20.98
N LEU A 151 -4.06 -5.55 20.68
CA LEU A 151 -3.90 -6.11 19.34
C LEU A 151 -5.07 -7.04 18.99
N MET A 152 -5.54 -7.86 19.91
CA MET A 152 -6.74 -8.69 19.72
C MET A 152 -7.98 -7.83 19.49
N GLU A 153 -8.20 -6.83 20.33
CA GLU A 153 -9.35 -5.91 20.24
C GLU A 153 -9.39 -5.20 18.89
N VAL A 154 -8.24 -4.70 18.38
CA VAL A 154 -8.19 -4.03 17.08
C VAL A 154 -8.42 -4.99 15.91
N LEU A 155 -7.88 -6.21 15.96
CA LEU A 155 -8.14 -7.20 14.92
C LEU A 155 -9.63 -7.61 14.89
N MET A 156 -10.27 -7.77 16.04
CA MET A 156 -11.72 -7.99 16.14
C MET A 156 -12.51 -6.82 15.57
N ALA A 157 -12.11 -5.58 15.87
CA ALA A 157 -12.76 -4.38 15.35
C ALA A 157 -12.66 -4.29 13.81
N ILE A 158 -11.50 -4.63 13.23
CA ILE A 158 -11.32 -4.68 11.78
C ILE A 158 -12.14 -5.83 11.16
N ALA A 159 -12.20 -6.99 11.82
CA ALA A 159 -12.99 -8.13 11.35
C ALA A 159 -14.50 -7.82 11.32
N ALA A 160 -14.98 -7.01 12.28
CA ALA A 160 -16.36 -6.59 12.42
C ALA A 160 -16.70 -5.30 11.63
N ALA A 161 -15.74 -4.68 10.94
CA ALA A 161 -15.96 -3.47 10.15
C ALA A 161 -17.00 -3.73 9.04
N GLU A 162 -17.99 -2.82 8.92
CA GLU A 162 -19.09 -2.95 7.95
C GLU A 162 -18.58 -3.05 6.51
N GLU A 163 -17.54 -2.29 6.18
CA GLU A 163 -16.94 -2.28 4.86
C GLU A 163 -15.41 -2.37 4.96
N THR A 164 -14.84 -3.28 4.17
CA THR A 164 -13.39 -3.46 4.09
C THR A 164 -13.00 -3.65 2.63
N LYS A 165 -12.23 -2.73 2.09
CA LYS A 165 -11.69 -2.79 0.74
C LYS A 165 -10.53 -3.77 0.71
N VAL A 166 -10.57 -4.74 -0.22
CA VAL A 166 -9.44 -5.61 -0.54
C VAL A 166 -8.58 -4.92 -1.59
N LEU A 167 -7.30 -4.75 -1.33
CA LEU A 167 -6.40 -3.96 -2.17
C LEU A 167 -5.84 -4.76 -3.34
N ALA A 168 -5.02 -5.78 -3.09
CA ALA A 168 -4.42 -6.56 -4.18
C ALA A 168 -5.44 -7.47 -4.89
N SER A 169 -5.24 -7.68 -6.20
CA SER A 169 -6.09 -8.55 -7.01
C SER A 169 -6.03 -10.02 -6.56
N LEU A 170 -7.08 -10.80 -6.87
CA LEU A 170 -7.12 -12.24 -6.59
C LEU A 170 -5.95 -13.02 -7.19
N GLY A 171 -5.38 -12.51 -8.26
CA GLY A 171 -4.30 -13.18 -8.97
C GLY A 171 -2.92 -12.71 -8.57
N PHE A 172 -2.79 -11.78 -7.64
CA PHE A 172 -1.50 -11.38 -7.11
C PHE A 172 -1.02 -12.45 -6.12
N GLN A 173 -0.16 -13.36 -6.61
CA GLN A 173 0.46 -14.40 -5.80
C GLN A 173 1.94 -14.10 -5.64
N HIS A 174 2.40 -14.05 -4.40
CA HIS A 174 3.80 -13.82 -4.06
C HIS A 174 4.66 -15.10 -4.13
N ASN A 175 4.10 -16.25 -4.51
CA ASN A 175 4.83 -17.52 -4.66
C ASN A 175 5.55 -17.61 -6.01
N PHE A 176 6.52 -16.73 -6.25
CA PHE A 176 7.40 -16.81 -7.41
C PHE A 176 8.68 -17.58 -7.06
N GLN A 177 9.26 -18.26 -8.05
CA GLN A 177 10.64 -18.67 -7.96
C GLN A 177 11.51 -17.43 -7.73
N GLU A 178 12.60 -17.54 -6.99
CA GLU A 178 13.41 -16.40 -6.53
C GLU A 178 13.86 -15.50 -7.69
N SER A 179 14.24 -16.09 -8.83
CA SER A 179 14.58 -15.37 -10.06
C SER A 179 13.42 -14.60 -10.71
N GLU A 180 12.18 -15.03 -10.53
CA GLU A 180 11.00 -14.36 -11.07
C GLU A 180 10.53 -13.21 -10.16
N LYS A 181 10.72 -13.37 -8.84
CA LYS A 181 10.53 -12.29 -7.87
C LYS A 181 11.43 -11.10 -8.23
N ASP A 182 12.68 -11.36 -8.51
CA ASP A 182 13.64 -10.33 -8.88
C ASP A 182 13.21 -9.54 -10.12
N ARG A 183 12.69 -10.21 -11.13
CA ARG A 183 12.23 -9.57 -12.38
C ARG A 183 11.01 -8.70 -12.17
N ILE A 184 9.97 -9.20 -11.50
CA ILE A 184 8.73 -8.42 -11.30
C ILE A 184 8.98 -7.19 -10.43
N ASN A 185 9.86 -7.32 -9.45
CA ASN A 185 10.26 -6.23 -8.57
C ASN A 185 11.07 -5.17 -9.29
N ALA A 186 12.01 -5.57 -10.14
CA ALA A 186 12.76 -4.65 -10.99
C ALA A 186 11.82 -3.84 -11.90
N ILE A 187 10.79 -4.50 -12.48
CA ILE A 187 9.77 -3.84 -13.29
C ILE A 187 9.00 -2.80 -12.47
N TYR A 188 8.56 -3.16 -11.24
CA TYR A 188 7.77 -2.26 -10.40
C TYR A 188 8.59 -1.03 -9.99
N ASN A 189 9.78 -1.22 -9.46
CA ASN A 189 10.66 -0.13 -9.04
C ASN A 189 11.00 0.81 -10.19
N TYR A 190 11.43 0.24 -11.32
CA TYR A 190 11.73 1.03 -12.50
C TYR A 190 10.53 1.87 -12.94
N SER A 191 9.34 1.27 -12.91
CA SER A 191 8.10 1.96 -13.29
C SER A 191 7.74 3.08 -12.33
N ILE A 192 7.89 2.87 -11.02
CA ILE A 192 7.64 3.88 -9.98
C ILE A 192 8.61 5.06 -10.10
N GLU A 193 9.88 4.79 -10.35
CA GLU A 193 10.91 5.84 -10.50
C GLU A 193 10.78 6.62 -11.82
N ASN A 194 10.21 5.98 -12.85
CA ASN A 194 10.27 6.51 -14.23
C ASN A 194 8.90 6.75 -14.87
N PHE A 195 7.77 6.68 -14.13
CA PHE A 195 6.42 6.76 -14.71
C PHE A 195 6.13 8.08 -15.45
N LYS A 196 6.80 9.17 -15.09
CA LYS A 196 6.64 10.47 -15.75
C LYS A 196 7.16 10.48 -17.18
N LYS A 197 8.15 9.66 -17.51
CA LYS A 197 8.67 9.54 -18.88
C LYS A 197 7.94 8.47 -19.71
N LYS A 198 8.14 8.50 -21.03
CA LYS A 198 7.68 7.43 -21.91
C LYS A 198 8.60 6.21 -21.73
N ILE A 199 8.06 5.15 -21.16
CA ILE A 199 8.76 3.86 -21.02
C ILE A 199 8.40 3.00 -22.23
N THR A 200 9.40 2.56 -22.99
CA THR A 200 9.18 1.67 -24.14
C THR A 200 9.13 0.20 -23.72
N LEU A 201 8.57 -0.65 -24.59
CA LEU A 201 8.51 -2.08 -24.32
C LEU A 201 9.89 -2.71 -24.26
N GLU A 202 10.81 -2.27 -25.12
CA GLU A 202 12.20 -2.70 -25.15
C GLU A 202 12.94 -2.36 -23.86
N GLU A 203 12.74 -1.12 -23.38
CA GLU A 203 13.33 -0.61 -22.16
C GLU A 203 12.89 -1.44 -20.94
N ILE A 204 11.59 -1.64 -20.74
CA ILE A 204 11.11 -2.36 -19.56
C ILE A 204 11.37 -3.87 -19.64
N ALA A 205 11.41 -4.44 -20.83
CA ALA A 205 11.81 -5.83 -21.03
C ALA A 205 13.29 -6.06 -20.69
N SER A 206 14.15 -5.10 -21.03
CA SER A 206 15.56 -5.09 -20.66
C SER A 206 15.76 -5.05 -19.15
N VAL A 207 14.99 -4.20 -18.44
CA VAL A 207 14.98 -4.13 -16.95
C VAL A 207 14.67 -5.49 -16.32
N ALA A 208 13.74 -6.22 -16.93
CA ALA A 208 13.36 -7.56 -16.49
C ALA A 208 14.31 -8.68 -16.97
N ASN A 209 15.30 -8.35 -17.81
CA ASN A 209 16.19 -9.30 -18.45
C ASN A 209 15.43 -10.41 -19.23
N ILE A 210 14.43 -10.00 -20.03
CA ILE A 210 13.63 -10.88 -20.90
C ILE A 210 13.39 -10.18 -22.25
N SER A 211 13.01 -10.98 -23.27
CA SER A 211 12.69 -10.40 -24.59
C SER A 211 11.39 -9.59 -24.55
N PRO A 212 11.25 -8.54 -25.39
CA PRO A 212 10.00 -7.76 -25.51
C PRO A 212 8.77 -8.63 -25.79
N ASN A 213 8.89 -9.65 -26.62
CA ASN A 213 7.79 -10.57 -26.93
C ASN A 213 7.32 -11.39 -25.73
N SER A 214 8.23 -11.73 -24.83
CA SER A 214 7.93 -12.48 -23.59
C SER A 214 7.41 -11.59 -22.48
N PHE A 215 7.77 -10.30 -22.47
CA PHE A 215 7.48 -9.38 -21.39
C PHE A 215 5.97 -9.24 -21.12
N CYS A 216 5.18 -8.98 -22.15
CA CYS A 216 3.73 -8.77 -21.98
C CYS A 216 3.05 -9.99 -21.37
N LYS A 217 3.41 -11.18 -21.81
CA LYS A 217 2.89 -12.45 -21.27
C LYS A 217 3.36 -12.67 -19.83
N PHE A 218 4.64 -12.45 -19.57
CA PHE A 218 5.23 -12.56 -18.23
C PHE A 218 4.54 -11.60 -17.27
N PHE A 219 4.51 -10.29 -17.57
CA PHE A 219 3.93 -9.29 -16.70
C PHE A 219 2.44 -9.55 -16.42
N LYS A 220 1.65 -9.83 -17.47
CA LYS A 220 0.22 -10.12 -17.32
C LYS A 220 -0.04 -11.39 -16.51
N SER A 221 0.81 -12.42 -16.63
CA SER A 221 0.65 -13.66 -15.86
C SER A 221 0.90 -13.44 -14.36
N ARG A 222 1.78 -12.49 -14.01
CA ARG A 222 2.20 -12.22 -12.63
C ARG A 222 1.38 -11.11 -11.95
N SER A 223 1.09 -10.02 -12.66
CA SER A 223 0.33 -8.87 -12.14
C SER A 223 -1.18 -8.94 -12.42
N LYS A 224 -1.64 -9.91 -13.24
CA LYS A 224 -3.03 -10.06 -13.73
C LYS A 224 -3.56 -8.85 -14.52
N LYS A 225 -2.73 -7.87 -14.80
CA LYS A 225 -3.04 -6.70 -15.62
C LYS A 225 -1.97 -6.48 -16.68
N THR A 226 -2.28 -5.68 -17.69
CA THR A 226 -1.29 -5.29 -18.70
C THR A 226 -0.33 -4.26 -18.10
N TYR A 227 0.90 -4.19 -18.61
CA TYR A 227 1.87 -3.17 -18.19
C TYR A 227 1.35 -1.74 -18.45
N SER A 228 0.67 -1.52 -19.57
CA SER A 228 0.03 -0.22 -19.86
C SER A 228 -1.02 0.16 -18.81
N ARG A 229 -1.81 -0.80 -18.32
CA ARG A 229 -2.76 -0.55 -17.22
C ARG A 229 -2.03 -0.18 -15.94
N PHE A 230 -0.99 -0.93 -15.58
CA PHE A 230 -0.20 -0.71 -14.39
C PHE A 230 0.46 0.68 -14.37
N ILE A 231 1.14 1.09 -15.46
CA ILE A 231 1.76 2.41 -15.52
C ILE A 231 0.73 3.55 -15.48
N ASN A 232 -0.46 3.35 -16.06
CA ASN A 232 -1.53 4.34 -15.97
C ASN A 232 -2.13 4.43 -14.57
N GLU A 233 -2.14 3.36 -13.78
CA GLU A 233 -2.54 3.41 -12.37
C GLU A 233 -1.57 4.24 -11.54
N ILE A 234 -0.26 4.09 -11.74
CA ILE A 234 0.76 4.94 -11.11
C ILE A 234 0.55 6.42 -11.47
N ARG A 235 0.36 6.71 -12.75
CA ARG A 235 0.13 8.07 -13.25
C ARG A 235 -1.15 8.69 -12.69
N VAL A 236 -2.23 7.93 -12.61
CA VAL A 236 -3.49 8.39 -12.02
C VAL A 236 -3.32 8.63 -10.52
N GLY A 237 -2.60 7.77 -9.79
CA GLY A 237 -2.26 7.99 -8.39
C GLY A 237 -1.51 9.31 -8.18
N SER A 238 -0.50 9.60 -9.01
CA SER A 238 0.19 10.91 -9.02
C SER A 238 -0.75 12.07 -9.33
N ALA A 239 -1.63 11.93 -10.32
CA ALA A 239 -2.60 12.97 -10.66
C ALA A 239 -3.59 13.25 -9.52
N CYS A 240 -4.03 12.23 -8.79
CA CYS A 240 -4.91 12.39 -7.62
C CYS A 240 -4.28 13.30 -6.57
N LYS A 241 -2.97 13.11 -6.27
CA LYS A 241 -2.22 13.99 -5.37
C LYS A 241 -2.21 15.44 -5.83
N LEU A 242 -1.83 15.66 -7.10
CA LEU A 242 -1.74 17.01 -7.67
C LEU A 242 -3.11 17.72 -7.69
N LEU A 243 -4.21 16.97 -7.91
CA LEU A 243 -5.57 17.51 -7.85
C LEU A 243 -5.97 17.95 -6.43
N ILE A 244 -5.59 17.18 -5.41
CA ILE A 244 -5.88 17.51 -4.00
C ILE A 244 -5.09 18.75 -3.59
N ASN A 245 -3.82 18.86 -3.96
CA ASN A 245 -2.98 20.02 -3.66
C ASN A 245 -3.48 21.32 -4.31
N ASN A 246 -4.30 21.25 -5.35
CA ASN A 246 -5.00 22.37 -5.99
C ASN A 246 -4.11 23.55 -6.43
N GLN A 247 -2.84 23.29 -6.74
CA GLN A 247 -1.87 24.29 -7.15
C GLN A 247 -1.73 24.43 -8.68
N MET A 248 -2.26 23.46 -9.43
CA MET A 248 -2.12 23.39 -10.87
C MET A 248 -3.49 23.20 -11.55
N ASN A 249 -3.61 23.64 -12.80
CA ASN A 249 -4.80 23.33 -13.59
C ASN A 249 -4.78 21.88 -14.09
N VAL A 250 -5.95 21.33 -14.42
CA VAL A 250 -6.11 19.91 -14.80
C VAL A 250 -5.25 19.53 -16.02
N LYS A 251 -4.97 20.47 -16.92
CA LYS A 251 -4.13 20.22 -18.08
C LYS A 251 -2.66 20.09 -17.70
N GLU A 252 -2.18 20.93 -16.81
CA GLU A 252 -0.83 20.83 -16.25
C GLU A 252 -0.66 19.51 -15.48
N ILE A 253 -1.63 19.17 -14.62
CA ILE A 253 -1.65 17.90 -13.86
C ILE A 253 -1.57 16.69 -14.79
N CYS A 254 -2.24 16.71 -15.94
CA CYS A 254 -2.14 15.66 -16.95
C CYS A 254 -0.69 15.38 -17.35
N TYR A 255 0.08 16.42 -17.67
CA TYR A 255 1.46 16.28 -18.13
C TYR A 255 2.42 15.96 -16.97
N GLU A 256 2.28 16.62 -15.83
CA GLU A 256 3.09 16.39 -14.64
C GLU A 256 2.93 14.99 -14.06
N SER A 257 1.75 14.38 -14.24
CA SER A 257 1.51 12.98 -13.87
C SER A 257 1.97 11.96 -14.94
N GLY A 258 2.68 12.42 -15.99
CA GLY A 258 3.29 11.54 -17.00
C GLY A 258 2.35 11.10 -18.12
N PHE A 259 1.17 11.71 -18.28
CA PHE A 259 0.33 11.50 -19.47
C PHE A 259 0.76 12.44 -20.59
N TYR A 260 0.82 11.92 -21.81
CA TYR A 260 1.17 12.69 -23.02
C TYR A 260 -0.05 13.12 -23.84
N ASN A 261 -1.24 12.68 -23.43
CA ASN A 261 -2.49 12.92 -24.16
C ASN A 261 -3.64 13.13 -23.16
N PHE A 262 -4.28 14.30 -23.27
CA PHE A 262 -5.35 14.72 -22.35
C PHE A 262 -6.59 13.81 -22.42
N ALA A 263 -6.94 13.30 -23.61
CA ALA A 263 -8.06 12.37 -23.75
C ALA A 263 -7.77 11.03 -23.05
N SER A 264 -6.54 10.50 -23.20
CA SER A 264 -6.10 9.30 -22.50
C SER A 264 -6.09 9.49 -20.99
N PHE A 265 -5.62 10.64 -20.51
CA PHE A 265 -5.67 11.01 -19.10
C PHE A 265 -7.10 10.95 -18.55
N HIS A 266 -8.05 11.66 -19.17
CA HIS A 266 -9.45 11.66 -18.73
C HIS A 266 -10.07 10.26 -18.72
N LYS A 267 -9.80 9.47 -19.77
CA LYS A 267 -10.29 8.09 -19.90
C LYS A 267 -9.81 7.23 -18.74
N TYR A 268 -8.49 7.14 -18.54
CA TYR A 268 -7.91 6.28 -17.51
C TYR A 268 -8.19 6.79 -16.10
N PHE A 269 -8.20 8.11 -15.90
CA PHE A 269 -8.54 8.69 -14.61
C PHE A 269 -9.96 8.29 -14.20
N LYS A 270 -10.95 8.46 -15.08
CA LYS A 270 -12.34 8.05 -14.82
C LYS A 270 -12.48 6.54 -14.64
N GLU A 271 -11.77 5.76 -15.44
CA GLU A 271 -11.81 4.29 -15.35
C GLU A 271 -11.23 3.77 -14.03
N ILE A 272 -10.19 4.41 -13.48
CA ILE A 272 -9.50 3.97 -12.27
C ILE A 272 -10.17 4.54 -11.01
N THR A 273 -10.59 5.81 -11.02
CA THR A 273 -11.15 6.50 -9.84
C THR A 273 -12.68 6.51 -9.78
N GLY A 274 -13.35 6.15 -10.88
CA GLY A 274 -14.81 6.28 -11.02
C GLY A 274 -15.30 7.72 -11.27
N LYS A 275 -14.42 8.73 -11.21
CA LYS A 275 -14.77 10.15 -11.30
C LYS A 275 -13.95 10.86 -12.38
N SER A 276 -14.47 11.98 -12.92
CA SER A 276 -13.62 12.87 -13.72
C SER A 276 -12.59 13.58 -12.84
N PRO A 277 -11.44 14.06 -13.39
CA PRO A 277 -10.45 14.80 -12.61
C PRO A 277 -11.03 16.00 -11.84
N LEU A 278 -11.87 16.82 -12.50
CA LEU A 278 -12.54 17.95 -11.86
C LEU A 278 -13.54 17.53 -10.78
N SER A 279 -14.28 16.43 -11.00
CA SER A 279 -15.21 15.91 -10.01
C SER A 279 -14.47 15.33 -8.80
N TYR A 280 -13.33 14.71 -9.03
CA TYR A 280 -12.46 14.19 -7.97
C TYR A 280 -11.92 15.36 -7.14
N GLN A 281 -11.32 16.39 -7.76
CA GLN A 281 -10.82 17.59 -7.09
C GLN A 281 -11.86 18.23 -6.18
N LYS A 282 -13.09 18.44 -6.68
CA LYS A 282 -14.20 19.03 -5.90
C LYS A 282 -14.59 18.21 -4.65
N CYS A 283 -14.31 16.93 -4.60
CA CYS A 283 -14.61 16.10 -3.43
C CYS A 283 -13.63 16.32 -2.27
N TYR A 284 -12.40 16.75 -2.56
CA TYR A 284 -11.32 16.86 -1.59
C TYR A 284 -10.89 18.30 -1.30
N VAL A 285 -11.07 19.21 -2.24
CA VAL A 285 -10.82 20.65 -2.01
C VAL A 285 -12.08 21.22 -1.35
N LYS A 286 -12.09 21.30 -0.03
CA LYS A 286 -13.10 22.09 0.72
C LYS A 286 -12.91 23.56 0.35
N LYS A 287 -14.01 24.24 -0.01
CA LYS A 287 -14.05 25.71 -0.14
C LYS A 287 -13.76 26.37 1.20
#